data_79e48ab8bdcea6ec3f9d41d737bebef1
#
_entry.id   79e48ab8bdcea6ec3f9d41d737bebef1
#
_cell.length_a   1.000
_cell.length_b   1.000
_cell.length_c   1.000
_cell.angle_alpha   90.00
_cell.angle_beta   90.00
_cell.angle_gamma   90.00
#
_symmetry.space_group_name_H-M   'P 1'
#
loop_
_entity.id
_entity.type
_entity.pdbx_description
1 polymer ?
#
loop_
_entity_poly.entity_id
_entity_poly.type
_entity_poly.pdbx_seq_one_letter_code
_entity_poly.pdbx_strand_id
1 'polypeptide(L)'
;MSRIIKFVTTIRNNWKKSVVGTAAFSYGVSYSVETYDTEQLMRQYCEEAAKYGDQPLPTTIPPRHVTVILNPVAKKRKAKKLFEKYCEPLLHLAGIAVTIIQTEREGQARSLIENLDTPTDAIV
;
A
#
# COMPACT_ATOMS: atom_id res chain seq x y z
N MET A 1 -12.13 -33.76 -33.73
CA MET A 1 -12.73 -34.75 -32.79
C MET A 1 -11.65 -35.52 -32.01
N SER A 2 -10.66 -36.14 -32.68
CA SER A 2 -9.63 -36.93 -31.97
C SER A 2 -8.78 -36.16 -30.95
N ARG A 3 -8.50 -34.88 -31.18
CA ARG A 3 -7.73 -34.02 -30.24
C ARG A 3 -8.52 -33.72 -28.98
N ILE A 4 -9.80 -33.46 -29.10
CA ILE A 4 -10.69 -33.17 -27.96
C ILE A 4 -10.84 -34.40 -27.08
N ILE A 5 -11.03 -35.56 -27.66
CA ILE A 5 -11.14 -36.83 -26.92
C ILE A 5 -9.86 -37.14 -26.18
N LYS A 6 -8.69 -36.92 -26.79
CA LYS A 6 -7.39 -37.09 -26.14
C LYS A 6 -7.22 -36.11 -24.96
N PHE A 7 -7.64 -34.87 -25.12
CA PHE A 7 -7.61 -33.86 -24.07
C PHE A 7 -8.48 -34.25 -22.88
N VAL A 8 -9.73 -34.65 -23.15
CA VAL A 8 -10.66 -35.09 -22.09
C VAL A 8 -10.17 -36.34 -21.36
N THR A 9 -9.64 -37.32 -22.09
CA THR A 9 -9.07 -38.53 -21.48
C THR A 9 -7.82 -38.24 -20.67
N THR A 10 -6.99 -37.31 -21.09
CA THR A 10 -5.80 -36.89 -20.34
C THR A 10 -6.20 -36.21 -19.03
N ILE A 11 -7.19 -35.33 -19.07
CA ILE A 11 -7.73 -34.68 -17.85
C ILE A 11 -8.30 -35.73 -16.91
N ARG A 12 -9.09 -36.67 -17.41
CA ARG A 12 -9.68 -37.74 -16.60
C ARG A 12 -8.63 -38.61 -15.90
N ASN A 13 -7.59 -38.99 -16.64
CA ASN A 13 -6.52 -39.83 -16.11
C ASN A 13 -5.61 -39.09 -15.11
N ASN A 14 -5.50 -37.78 -15.23
CA ASN A 14 -4.68 -36.93 -14.36
C ASN A 14 -5.53 -35.92 -13.59
N TRP A 15 -6.74 -36.28 -13.20
CA TRP A 15 -7.69 -35.37 -12.59
C TRP A 15 -7.14 -34.62 -11.37
N LYS A 16 -6.34 -35.27 -10.53
CA LYS A 16 -5.69 -34.62 -9.38
C LYS A 16 -4.75 -33.50 -9.80
N LYS A 17 -3.93 -33.74 -10.83
CA LYS A 17 -3.03 -32.74 -11.40
C LYS A 17 -3.80 -31.60 -12.07
N SER A 18 -4.90 -31.92 -12.74
CA SER A 18 -5.77 -30.94 -13.37
C SER A 18 -6.47 -30.04 -12.33
N VAL A 19 -6.92 -30.59 -11.22
CA VAL A 19 -7.52 -29.82 -10.10
C VAL A 19 -6.49 -28.88 -9.50
N VAL A 20 -5.29 -29.34 -9.21
CA VAL A 20 -4.20 -28.50 -8.68
C VAL A 20 -3.83 -27.41 -9.68
N GLY A 21 -3.71 -27.73 -10.96
CA GLY A 21 -3.41 -26.76 -12.02
C GLY A 21 -4.49 -25.68 -12.14
N THR A 22 -5.77 -26.07 -12.10
CA THR A 22 -6.90 -25.12 -12.15
C THR A 22 -6.93 -24.22 -10.91
N ALA A 23 -6.70 -24.77 -9.73
CA ALA A 23 -6.63 -23.99 -8.50
C ALA A 23 -5.48 -22.98 -8.52
N ALA A 24 -4.29 -23.39 -8.96
CA ALA A 24 -3.13 -22.51 -9.11
C ALA A 24 -3.37 -21.39 -10.14
N PHE A 25 -3.99 -21.72 -11.26
CA PHE A 25 -4.34 -20.74 -12.30
C PHE A 25 -5.37 -19.72 -11.79
N SER A 26 -6.43 -20.18 -11.12
CA SER A 26 -7.45 -19.32 -10.55
C SER A 26 -6.86 -18.38 -9.49
N TYR A 27 -5.98 -18.88 -8.64
CA TYR A 27 -5.28 -18.06 -7.67
C TYR A 27 -4.39 -17.00 -8.33
N GLY A 28 -3.64 -17.38 -9.35
CA GLY A 28 -2.80 -16.46 -10.12
C GLY A 28 -3.59 -15.35 -10.81
N VAL A 29 -4.74 -15.67 -11.39
CA VAL A 29 -5.65 -14.69 -12.02
C VAL A 29 -6.21 -13.74 -10.97
N SER A 30 -6.73 -14.24 -9.85
CA SER A 30 -7.24 -13.40 -8.77
C SER A 30 -6.18 -12.46 -8.22
N TYR A 31 -4.99 -12.96 -7.96
CA TYR A 31 -3.87 -12.13 -7.51
C TYR A 31 -3.50 -11.04 -8.51
N SER A 32 -3.48 -11.36 -9.81
CA SER A 32 -3.16 -10.40 -10.87
C SER A 32 -4.23 -9.30 -10.98
N VAL A 33 -5.51 -9.67 -10.86
CA VAL A 33 -6.63 -8.71 -10.88
C VAL A 33 -6.56 -7.77 -9.69
N GLU A 34 -6.38 -8.30 -8.47
CA GLU A 34 -6.25 -7.48 -7.27
C GLU A 34 -5.08 -6.51 -7.34
N THR A 35 -3.94 -6.96 -7.87
CA THR A 35 -2.75 -6.12 -8.04
C THR A 35 -3.02 -5.01 -9.06
N TYR A 36 -3.66 -5.35 -10.19
CA TYR A 36 -4.00 -4.37 -11.22
C TYR A 36 -4.98 -3.31 -10.70
N ASP A 37 -6.03 -3.73 -10.00
CA ASP A 37 -7.02 -2.81 -9.43
C ASP A 37 -6.38 -1.88 -8.40
N THR A 38 -5.48 -2.40 -7.56
CA THR A 38 -4.74 -1.60 -6.59
C THR A 38 -3.85 -0.56 -7.27
N GLU A 39 -3.16 -0.93 -8.35
CA GLU A 39 -2.32 0.01 -9.10
C GLU A 39 -3.14 1.09 -9.80
N GLN A 40 -4.30 0.76 -10.36
CA GLN A 40 -5.20 1.74 -10.96
C GLN A 40 -5.75 2.71 -9.91
N LEU A 41 -6.16 2.20 -8.78
CA LEU A 41 -6.63 3.02 -7.67
C LEU A 41 -5.53 3.97 -7.16
N MET A 42 -4.31 3.47 -7.00
CA MET A 42 -3.16 4.30 -6.62
C MET A 42 -2.88 5.42 -7.62
N ARG A 43 -2.98 5.15 -8.92
CA ARG A 43 -2.82 6.19 -9.94
C ARG A 43 -3.85 7.29 -9.81
N GLN A 44 -5.12 6.94 -9.61
CA GLN A 44 -6.19 7.91 -9.42
C GLN A 44 -5.95 8.79 -8.19
N TYR A 45 -5.59 8.19 -7.06
CA TYR A 45 -5.26 8.94 -5.85
C TYR A 45 -4.00 9.81 -6.00
N CYS A 46 -2.99 9.33 -6.70
CA CYS A 46 -1.79 10.13 -7.00
C CYS A 46 -2.12 11.35 -7.87
N GLU A 47 -2.94 11.20 -8.90
CA GLU A 47 -3.39 12.29 -9.74
C GLU A 47 -4.21 13.31 -8.95
N GLU A 48 -5.08 12.85 -8.07
CA GLU A 48 -5.86 13.73 -7.21
C GLU A 48 -5.00 14.45 -6.18
N ALA A 49 -4.07 13.75 -5.53
CA ALA A 49 -3.14 14.33 -4.58
C ALA A 49 -2.23 15.39 -5.23
N ALA A 50 -1.78 15.16 -6.45
CA ALA A 50 -0.95 16.12 -7.20
C ALA A 50 -1.66 17.45 -7.45
N LYS A 51 -2.97 17.47 -7.60
CA LYS A 51 -3.76 18.70 -7.74
C LYS A 51 -3.62 19.62 -6.53
N TYR A 52 -3.50 19.06 -5.34
CA TYR A 52 -3.26 19.82 -4.10
C TYR A 52 -1.82 20.29 -3.98
N GLY A 53 -0.86 19.49 -4.42
CA GLY A 53 0.56 19.84 -4.43
C GLY A 53 0.92 20.95 -5.43
N ASP A 54 0.21 21.02 -6.53
CA ASP A 54 0.40 22.04 -7.58
C ASP A 54 -0.20 23.40 -7.23
N GLN A 55 -0.98 23.50 -6.17
CA GLN A 55 -1.53 24.77 -5.73
C GLN A 55 -0.41 25.69 -5.19
N PRO A 56 -0.32 26.94 -5.67
CA PRO A 56 0.70 27.87 -5.21
C PRO A 56 0.46 28.20 -3.72
N LEU A 57 1.48 27.96 -2.89
CA LEU A 57 1.48 28.39 -1.50
C LEU A 57 1.89 29.86 -1.43
N PRO A 58 1.17 30.70 -0.64
CA PRO A 58 1.66 32.02 -0.31
C PRO A 58 3.03 31.93 0.35
N THR A 59 3.95 32.82 0.00
CA THR A 59 5.31 32.86 0.54
C THR A 59 5.37 33.02 2.09
N THR A 60 4.27 33.44 2.67
CA THR A 60 4.13 33.65 4.13
C THR A 60 3.71 32.40 4.90
N ILE A 61 3.24 31.36 4.20
CA ILE A 61 2.74 30.13 4.82
C ILE A 61 3.73 28.99 4.56
N PRO A 62 4.31 28.37 5.60
CA PRO A 62 5.18 27.21 5.40
C PRO A 62 4.36 26.01 4.90
N PRO A 63 4.99 25.06 4.17
CA PRO A 63 4.36 23.80 3.78
C PRO A 63 3.79 23.06 4.99
N ARG A 64 2.65 22.42 4.83
CA ARG A 64 2.07 21.59 5.88
C ARG A 64 3.01 20.46 6.24
N HIS A 65 3.13 20.20 7.53
CA HIS A 65 3.98 19.15 8.08
C HIS A 65 3.14 18.17 8.88
N VAL A 66 3.32 16.88 8.60
CA VAL A 66 2.65 15.79 9.31
C VAL A 66 3.70 14.88 9.94
N THR A 67 3.53 14.60 11.21
CA THR A 67 4.34 13.62 11.93
C THR A 67 3.57 12.31 12.03
N VAL A 68 4.15 11.25 11.50
CA VAL A 68 3.59 9.90 11.51
C VAL A 68 4.31 9.05 12.53
N ILE A 69 3.56 8.51 13.47
CA ILE A 69 4.07 7.58 14.47
C ILE A 69 3.75 6.17 14.02
N LEU A 70 4.77 5.42 13.68
CA LEU A 70 4.66 4.10 13.10
C LEU A 70 5.10 3.01 14.07
N ASN A 71 4.23 2.02 14.27
CA ASN A 71 4.61 0.80 14.97
C ASN A 71 5.21 -0.21 13.98
N PRO A 72 6.53 -0.45 14.00
CA PRO A 72 7.19 -1.31 13.01
C PRO A 72 6.78 -2.79 13.12
N VAL A 73 6.19 -3.20 14.24
CA VAL A 73 5.74 -4.60 14.46
C VAL A 73 4.33 -4.82 13.93
N ALA A 74 3.57 -3.76 13.67
CA ALA A 74 2.20 -3.86 13.18
C ALA A 74 2.13 -4.58 11.83
N LYS A 75 1.00 -5.23 11.58
CA LYS A 75 0.76 -6.05 10.38
C LYS A 75 1.90 -7.03 10.06
N LYS A 76 2.35 -7.78 11.04
CA LYS A 76 3.45 -8.75 10.87
C LYS A 76 4.73 -8.09 10.30
N ARG A 77 5.07 -6.91 10.78
CA ARG A 77 6.22 -6.09 10.36
C ARG A 77 6.14 -5.54 8.93
N LYS A 78 4.93 -5.47 8.37
CA LYS A 78 4.71 -4.91 7.02
C LYS A 78 4.24 -3.45 7.03
N ALA A 79 3.90 -2.90 8.19
CA ALA A 79 3.33 -1.56 8.31
C ALA A 79 4.21 -0.47 7.68
N LYS A 80 5.52 -0.51 7.92
CA LYS A 80 6.47 0.43 7.32
C LYS A 80 6.47 0.38 5.79
N LYS A 81 6.57 -0.83 5.23
CA LYS A 81 6.58 -1.01 3.76
C LYS A 81 5.27 -0.58 3.13
N LEU A 82 4.13 -0.86 3.77
CA LEU A 82 2.82 -0.45 3.28
C LEU A 82 2.65 1.06 3.31
N PHE A 83 3.10 1.70 4.38
CA PHE A 83 3.08 3.16 4.48
C PHE A 83 3.95 3.82 3.40
N GLU A 84 5.20 3.39 3.26
CA GLU A 84 6.15 3.92 2.26
C GLU A 84 5.66 3.68 0.82
N LYS A 85 4.95 2.59 0.58
CA LYS A 85 4.45 2.25 -0.75
C LYS A 85 3.17 3.02 -1.14
N TYR A 86 2.24 3.20 -0.21
CA TYR A 86 0.90 3.71 -0.51
C TYR A 86 0.61 5.10 0.07
N CYS A 87 1.04 5.37 1.28
CA CYS A 87 0.70 6.61 1.96
C CYS A 87 1.70 7.74 1.71
N GLU A 88 2.97 7.44 1.85
CA GLU A 88 4.05 8.44 1.70
C GLU A 88 4.05 9.13 0.32
N PRO A 89 3.92 8.40 -0.81
CA PRO A 89 3.85 9.05 -2.12
C PRO A 89 2.68 10.02 -2.26
N LEU A 90 1.52 9.69 -1.71
CA LEU A 90 0.33 10.56 -1.75
C LEU A 90 0.53 11.85 -0.95
N LEU A 91 1.12 11.75 0.22
CA LEU A 91 1.42 12.90 1.07
C LEU A 91 2.45 13.83 0.40
N HIS A 92 3.50 13.28 -0.18
CA HIS A 92 4.51 14.04 -0.91
C HIS A 92 3.92 14.74 -2.15
N LEU A 93 3.10 14.05 -2.93
CA LEU A 93 2.42 14.63 -4.09
C LEU A 93 1.46 15.75 -3.71
N ALA A 94 0.82 15.66 -2.56
CA ALA A 94 -0.04 16.70 -2.02
C ALA A 94 0.74 17.90 -1.44
N GLY A 95 2.06 17.90 -1.49
CA GLY A 95 2.90 18.97 -0.96
C GLY A 95 3.03 18.98 0.55
N ILE A 96 2.84 17.85 1.20
CA ILE A 96 2.92 17.69 2.66
C ILE A 96 4.29 17.14 3.03
N ALA A 97 4.99 17.81 3.94
CA ALA A 97 6.23 17.29 4.51
C ALA A 97 5.89 16.24 5.60
N VAL A 98 6.58 15.11 5.56
CA VAL A 98 6.32 13.98 6.45
C VAL A 98 7.56 13.65 7.26
N THR A 99 7.38 13.53 8.57
CA THR A 99 8.38 12.98 9.49
C THR A 99 7.85 11.68 10.05
N ILE A 100 8.61 10.61 9.91
CA ILE A 100 8.24 9.28 10.40
C ILE A 100 9.02 8.98 11.66
N ILE A 101 8.32 8.70 12.75
CA ILE A 101 8.90 8.28 14.02
C ILE A 101 8.46 6.85 14.29
N GLN A 102 9.41 5.94 14.44
CA GLN A 102 9.12 4.54 14.75
C GLN A 102 9.11 4.33 16.27
N THR A 103 8.11 3.61 16.76
CA THR A 103 8.06 3.20 18.15
C THR A 103 8.93 1.97 18.39
N GLU A 104 9.61 1.93 19.52
CA GLU A 104 10.48 0.79 19.90
C GLU A 104 9.79 -0.16 20.88
N ARG A 105 8.79 0.33 21.62
CA ARG A 105 8.07 -0.43 22.67
C ARG A 105 6.64 0.05 22.78
N GLU A 106 5.83 -0.77 23.43
CA GLU A 106 4.42 -0.48 23.70
C GLU A 106 4.26 0.77 24.57
N GLY A 107 3.27 1.60 24.26
CA GLY A 107 2.99 2.83 25.02
C GLY A 107 3.94 4.01 24.77
N GLN A 108 4.99 3.84 23.98
CA GLN A 108 5.97 4.89 23.70
C GLN A 108 5.40 6.05 22.87
N ALA A 109 4.36 5.81 22.07
CA ALA A 109 3.76 6.83 21.22
C ALA A 109 3.33 8.06 21.99
N ARG A 110 2.75 7.89 23.17
CA ARG A 110 2.32 8.99 24.03
C ARG A 110 3.49 9.86 24.49
N SER A 111 4.55 9.24 24.97
CA SER A 111 5.74 9.98 25.43
C SER A 111 6.48 10.67 24.28
N LEU A 112 6.45 10.11 23.08
CA LEU A 112 6.99 10.74 21.87
C LEU A 112 6.20 11.99 21.50
N ILE A 113 4.88 11.96 21.61
CA ILE A 113 4.02 13.12 21.34
C ILE A 113 4.25 14.23 22.38
N GLU A 114 4.34 13.86 23.67
CA GLU A 114 4.57 14.81 24.77
C GLU A 114 5.93 15.53 24.65
N ASN A 115 6.94 14.89 24.08
CA ASN A 115 8.29 15.41 23.90
C ASN A 115 8.59 15.84 22.45
N LEU A 116 7.58 16.12 21.65
CA LEU A 116 7.75 16.51 20.26
C LEU A 116 8.20 17.96 20.16
N ASP A 117 9.47 18.18 19.81
CA ASP A 117 10.07 19.53 19.72
C ASP A 117 9.84 20.19 18.36
N THR A 118 9.48 19.42 17.34
CA THR A 118 9.23 19.94 15.99
C THR A 118 7.80 20.39 15.80
N PRO A 119 7.55 21.60 15.27
CA PRO A 119 6.21 22.03 14.94
C PRO A 119 5.60 21.13 13.88
N THR A 120 4.42 20.60 14.14
CA THR A 120 3.66 19.75 13.22
C THR A 120 2.21 20.21 13.17
N ASP A 121 1.60 20.13 11.97
CA ASP A 121 0.20 20.49 11.78
C ASP A 121 -0.74 19.36 12.17
N ALA A 122 -0.28 18.13 12.04
CA ALA A 122 -1.05 16.94 12.42
C ALA A 122 -0.13 15.79 12.85
N ILE A 123 -0.66 14.93 13.70
CA ILE A 123 -0.02 13.69 14.15
C ILE A 123 -0.92 12.51 13.75
N VAL A 124 -0.34 11.51 13.12
CA VAL A 124 -1.04 10.32 12.63
C VAL A 124 -0.41 9.05 13.20
#